data_3961d12ebab2b28a789841d662bfbcef
#
_entry.id   3961d12ebab2b28a789841d662bfbcef
#
_cell.length_a   1.000
_cell.length_b   1.000
_cell.length_c   1.000
_cell.angle_alpha   90.00
_cell.angle_beta   90.00
_cell.angle_gamma   90.00
#
_symmetry.space_group_name_H-M   'P 1'
#
loop_
_entity.id
_entity.type
_entity.pdbx_description
1 polymer ?
#
loop_
_entity_poly.entity_id
_entity_poly.type
_entity_poly.pdbx_seq_one_letter_code
_entity_poly.pdbx_strand_id
1 'polypeptide(L)'
;MGIRSLVAACFCWSAIAAGQTSVAAKTYDVEDAYRIYSLLLPHEESYGFAKATLIIQEETVSKGAASDPCVTPAAARRFKDAIADYNRLNRKQGLLKRQFQIEKSYEIVSSDTIGALFKDGGWDSFYKRYPDSGGYIIMSAVGFNKEKTRAIVYTGSSCGGLCGSWSFHLLEKIDGNWKEVPGVSCSLVS
;
A
#
# COMPACT_ATOMS: atom_id res chain seq x y z
N MET A 1 32.72 -72.02 -17.06
CA MET A 1 32.18 -70.88 -17.82
C MET A 1 30.95 -70.39 -17.09
N GLY A 2 31.06 -69.33 -16.31
CA GLY A 2 29.98 -68.81 -15.48
C GLY A 2 29.55 -67.45 -15.99
N ILE A 3 28.31 -67.35 -16.38
CA ILE A 3 27.69 -66.09 -16.85
C ILE A 3 27.17 -65.32 -15.63
N ARG A 4 27.76 -64.16 -15.38
CA ARG A 4 27.32 -63.20 -14.33
C ARG A 4 26.25 -62.28 -14.95
N SER A 5 25.01 -62.42 -14.48
CA SER A 5 23.91 -61.48 -14.78
C SER A 5 24.09 -60.25 -13.96
N LEU A 6 24.23 -59.07 -14.60
CA LEU A 6 24.13 -57.73 -14.00
C LEU A 6 22.67 -57.33 -13.95
N VAL A 7 22.15 -57.12 -12.73
CA VAL A 7 20.85 -56.51 -12.47
C VAL A 7 21.08 -55.00 -12.36
N ALA A 8 20.56 -54.24 -13.34
CA ALA A 8 20.52 -52.82 -13.28
C ALA A 8 19.32 -52.36 -12.46
N ALA A 9 19.55 -51.76 -11.30
CA ALA A 9 18.51 -51.11 -10.51
C ALA A 9 18.23 -49.70 -11.04
N CYS A 10 17.07 -49.52 -11.66
CA CYS A 10 16.53 -48.19 -11.98
C CYS A 10 16.00 -47.51 -10.73
N PHE A 11 16.73 -46.49 -10.24
CA PHE A 11 16.22 -45.58 -9.24
C PHE A 11 15.32 -44.53 -9.91
N CYS A 12 13.99 -44.69 -9.78
CA CYS A 12 13.03 -43.64 -10.11
C CYS A 12 13.09 -42.56 -9.01
N TRP A 13 13.69 -41.43 -9.33
CA TRP A 13 13.58 -40.22 -8.51
C TRP A 13 12.22 -39.58 -8.77
N SER A 14 11.28 -39.77 -7.82
CA SER A 14 10.03 -39.03 -7.80
C SER A 14 10.31 -37.61 -7.35
N ALA A 15 10.31 -36.65 -8.28
CA ALA A 15 10.36 -35.23 -7.95
C ALA A 15 9.03 -34.83 -7.29
N ILE A 16 9.06 -34.61 -5.98
CA ILE A 16 7.96 -33.99 -5.28
C ILE A 16 7.96 -32.50 -5.65
N ALA A 17 7.10 -32.10 -6.57
CA ALA A 17 6.80 -30.72 -6.86
C ALA A 17 6.11 -30.13 -5.60
N ALA A 18 6.84 -29.37 -4.80
CA ALA A 18 6.27 -28.55 -3.74
C ALA A 18 5.41 -27.44 -4.40
N GLY A 19 4.11 -27.68 -4.46
CA GLY A 19 3.14 -26.68 -4.89
C GLY A 19 3.19 -25.51 -3.93
N GLN A 20 3.80 -24.39 -4.37
CA GLN A 20 3.66 -23.12 -3.68
C GLN A 20 2.20 -22.66 -3.85
N THR A 21 1.38 -22.91 -2.83
CA THR A 21 0.07 -22.29 -2.72
C THR A 21 0.29 -20.79 -2.49
N SER A 22 0.22 -19.99 -3.56
CA SER A 22 0.12 -18.54 -3.42
C SER A 22 -1.19 -18.25 -2.69
N VAL A 23 -1.08 -17.81 -1.44
CA VAL A 23 -2.23 -17.32 -0.70
C VAL A 23 -2.68 -16.05 -1.41
N ALA A 24 -3.79 -16.12 -2.15
CA ALA A 24 -4.35 -14.97 -2.84
C ALA A 24 -4.52 -13.82 -1.83
N ALA A 25 -4.00 -12.63 -2.16
CA ALA A 25 -4.12 -11.48 -1.31
C ALA A 25 -5.61 -11.15 -1.11
N LYS A 26 -6.01 -10.98 0.16
CA LYS A 26 -7.40 -10.69 0.49
C LYS A 26 -7.76 -9.29 0.04
N THR A 27 -8.88 -9.15 -0.64
CA THR A 27 -9.44 -7.84 -1.00
C THR A 27 -9.69 -7.00 0.26
N TYR A 28 -9.19 -5.77 0.26
CA TYR A 28 -9.44 -4.78 1.30
C TYR A 28 -10.70 -3.98 0.94
N ASP A 29 -11.80 -4.27 1.66
CA ASP A 29 -13.13 -3.73 1.39
C ASP A 29 -13.74 -3.19 2.68
N VAL A 30 -13.36 -1.96 3.03
CA VAL A 30 -13.87 -1.26 4.21
C VAL A 30 -14.34 0.13 3.76
N GLU A 31 -15.66 0.36 3.74
CA GLU A 31 -16.27 1.60 3.23
C GLU A 31 -15.69 2.86 3.86
N ASP A 32 -15.57 2.91 5.19
CA ASP A 32 -14.99 4.07 5.89
C ASP A 32 -13.52 4.33 5.46
N ALA A 33 -12.77 3.29 5.09
CA ALA A 33 -11.41 3.46 4.59
C ALA A 33 -11.38 4.18 3.23
N TYR A 34 -12.31 3.83 2.32
CA TYR A 34 -12.40 4.50 1.02
C TYR A 34 -12.87 5.95 1.14
N ARG A 35 -13.70 6.28 2.12
CA ARG A 35 -14.04 7.68 2.47
C ARG A 35 -12.80 8.45 2.92
N ILE A 36 -11.95 7.83 3.75
CA ILE A 36 -10.68 8.44 4.19
C ILE A 36 -9.72 8.60 3.02
N TYR A 37 -9.52 7.56 2.20
CA TYR A 37 -8.66 7.66 1.02
C TYR A 37 -9.14 8.76 0.07
N SER A 38 -10.45 8.84 -0.18
CA SER A 38 -11.05 9.87 -1.04
C SER A 38 -10.88 11.28 -0.49
N LEU A 39 -10.82 11.42 0.84
CA LEU A 39 -10.51 12.69 1.49
C LEU A 39 -9.04 13.10 1.31
N LEU A 40 -8.10 12.15 1.36
CA LEU A 40 -6.66 12.42 1.34
C LEU A 40 -6.10 12.57 -0.09
N LEU A 41 -6.60 11.79 -1.05
CA LEU A 41 -6.08 11.75 -2.42
C LEU A 41 -6.14 13.09 -3.18
N PRO A 42 -7.17 13.94 -3.07
CA PRO A 42 -7.21 15.22 -3.78
C PRO A 42 -6.19 16.26 -3.31
N HIS A 43 -5.66 16.10 -2.09
CA HIS A 43 -4.71 17.06 -1.50
C HIS A 43 -3.28 16.93 -2.04
N GLU A 44 -3.04 15.97 -2.91
CA GLU A 44 -1.76 15.77 -3.59
C GLU A 44 -1.58 16.74 -4.78
N GLU A 45 -1.97 18.02 -4.62
CA GLU A 45 -1.65 19.08 -5.59
C GLU A 45 -0.17 19.49 -5.55
N SER A 46 0.50 19.19 -4.44
CA SER A 46 1.93 19.41 -4.26
C SER A 46 2.73 18.34 -5.04
N TYR A 47 3.83 18.77 -5.66
CA TYR A 47 4.82 17.89 -6.30
C TYR A 47 4.41 17.17 -7.60
N GLY A 48 3.63 17.81 -8.46
CA GLY A 48 3.38 17.32 -9.82
C GLY A 48 2.10 16.48 -9.98
N PHE A 49 1.36 16.19 -8.91
CA PHE A 49 0.05 15.50 -8.97
C PHE A 49 -1.11 16.40 -9.44
N ALA A 50 -0.83 17.66 -9.86
CA ALA A 50 -1.78 18.50 -10.60
C ALA A 50 -2.21 17.92 -11.96
N LYS A 51 -1.52 16.84 -12.42
CA LYS A 51 -1.86 16.16 -13.67
C LYS A 51 -3.17 15.38 -13.56
N ALA A 52 -3.71 15.01 -14.73
CA ALA A 52 -5.09 14.56 -14.85
C ALA A 52 -5.36 13.17 -14.24
N THR A 53 -4.36 12.29 -14.17
CA THR A 53 -4.57 10.88 -13.76
C THR A 53 -3.70 10.51 -12.56
N LEU A 54 -4.32 9.95 -11.52
CA LEU A 54 -3.62 9.37 -10.38
C LEU A 54 -3.31 7.90 -10.66
N ILE A 55 -2.07 7.48 -10.45
CA ILE A 55 -1.67 6.08 -10.46
C ILE A 55 -1.58 5.61 -9.02
N ILE A 56 -2.43 4.66 -8.65
CA ILE A 56 -2.55 4.15 -7.28
C ILE A 56 -2.07 2.69 -7.28
N GLN A 57 -1.12 2.38 -6.41
CA GLN A 57 -0.69 0.99 -6.24
C GLN A 57 -1.83 0.14 -5.69
N GLU A 58 -2.05 -1.03 -6.29
CA GLU A 58 -3.16 -1.93 -5.93
C GLU A 58 -2.99 -2.53 -4.53
N GLU A 59 -1.77 -2.94 -4.18
CA GLU A 59 -1.49 -3.55 -2.89
C GLU A 59 -1.27 -2.49 -1.82
N THR A 60 -1.94 -2.67 -0.67
CA THR A 60 -1.64 -1.84 0.49
C THR A 60 -0.22 -2.09 0.97
N VAL A 61 0.45 -1.03 1.43
CA VAL A 61 1.82 -1.14 1.92
C VAL A 61 1.86 -1.45 3.42
N SER A 62 2.87 -2.23 3.82
CA SER A 62 3.14 -2.54 5.23
C SER A 62 4.15 -1.53 5.78
N LYS A 63 3.66 -0.60 6.61
CA LYS A 63 4.51 0.32 7.39
C LYS A 63 4.10 0.25 8.85
N GLY A 64 5.06 0.02 9.74
CA GLY A 64 4.82 0.01 11.19
C GLY A 64 4.60 1.44 11.71
N ALA A 65 3.46 1.70 12.34
CA ALA A 65 3.19 2.99 12.98
C ALA A 65 3.84 3.13 14.37
N ALA A 66 4.05 2.01 15.06
CA ALA A 66 4.49 2.01 16.46
C ALA A 66 5.94 2.48 16.68
N SER A 67 6.77 2.43 15.65
CA SER A 67 8.16 2.85 15.70
C SER A 67 8.43 4.16 14.97
N ASP A 68 7.40 4.79 14.43
CA ASP A 68 7.56 6.03 13.69
C ASP A 68 7.64 7.21 14.68
N PRO A 69 8.77 7.95 14.72
CA PRO A 69 8.94 9.11 15.57
C PRO A 69 7.94 10.23 15.28
N CYS A 70 7.20 10.10 14.20
CA CYS A 70 6.22 11.08 13.74
C CYS A 70 4.93 11.12 14.56
N VAL A 71 4.56 10.04 15.21
CA VAL A 71 3.38 10.03 16.08
C VAL A 71 3.77 10.49 17.48
N THR A 72 3.39 11.72 17.86
CA THR A 72 3.71 12.25 19.18
C THR A 72 3.18 11.36 20.31
N PRO A 73 3.81 11.33 21.51
CA PRO A 73 3.32 10.51 22.62
C PRO A 73 1.86 10.82 23.02
N ALA A 74 1.42 12.06 22.86
CA ALA A 74 0.02 12.45 23.12
C ALA A 74 -0.94 11.85 22.08
N ALA A 75 -0.59 11.95 20.80
CA ALA A 75 -1.34 11.33 19.71
C ALA A 75 -1.36 9.80 19.82
N ALA A 76 -0.22 9.19 20.15
CA ALA A 76 -0.12 7.74 20.35
C ALA A 76 -1.09 7.25 21.45
N ARG A 77 -1.21 7.98 22.56
CA ARG A 77 -2.20 7.65 23.61
C ARG A 77 -3.63 7.83 23.14
N ARG A 78 -3.94 8.93 22.44
CA ARG A 78 -5.28 9.27 21.95
C ARG A 78 -5.79 8.27 20.89
N PHE A 79 -4.89 7.79 20.03
CA PHE A 79 -5.17 6.89 18.91
C PHE A 79 -4.75 5.44 19.18
N LYS A 80 -4.47 5.06 20.43
CA LYS A 80 -3.91 3.76 20.81
C LYS A 80 -4.60 2.58 20.12
N ASP A 81 -5.92 2.53 20.13
CA ASP A 81 -6.68 1.38 19.59
C ASP A 81 -6.64 1.38 18.06
N ALA A 82 -6.71 2.55 17.42
CA ALA A 82 -6.56 2.68 15.97
C ALA A 82 -5.16 2.27 15.51
N ILE A 83 -4.13 2.63 16.25
CA ILE A 83 -2.73 2.22 15.99
C ILE A 83 -2.57 0.71 16.15
N ALA A 84 -3.18 0.11 17.18
CA ALA A 84 -3.14 -1.33 17.38
C ALA A 84 -3.81 -2.09 16.22
N ASP A 85 -4.96 -1.60 15.75
CA ASP A 85 -5.67 -2.15 14.59
C ASP A 85 -4.86 -1.97 13.30
N TYR A 86 -4.28 -0.78 13.08
CA TYR A 86 -3.37 -0.49 11.98
C TYR A 86 -2.21 -1.50 11.92
N ASN A 87 -1.51 -1.68 13.04
CA ASN A 87 -0.38 -2.61 13.13
C ASN A 87 -0.81 -4.07 12.88
N ARG A 88 -2.02 -4.43 13.27
CA ARG A 88 -2.58 -5.76 13.01
C ARG A 88 -2.89 -5.97 11.53
N LEU A 89 -3.56 -5.01 10.89
CA LEU A 89 -4.00 -5.09 9.49
C LEU A 89 -2.81 -5.07 8.53
N ASN A 90 -1.85 -4.19 8.76
CA ASN A 90 -0.71 -3.97 7.88
C ASN A 90 0.43 -5.00 8.03
N ARG A 91 0.19 -6.12 8.74
CA ARG A 91 1.06 -7.31 8.70
C ARG A 91 0.99 -8.06 7.37
N LYS A 92 -0.09 -7.87 6.63
CA LYS A 92 -0.33 -8.48 5.32
C LYS A 92 -0.86 -7.41 4.37
N GLN A 93 -0.47 -7.51 3.11
CA GLN A 93 -1.03 -6.67 2.07
C GLN A 93 -2.47 -7.07 1.77
N GLY A 94 -3.31 -6.07 1.53
CA GLY A 94 -4.65 -6.23 0.97
C GLY A 94 -4.70 -5.62 -0.43
N LEU A 95 -5.68 -6.02 -1.24
CA LEU A 95 -5.90 -5.44 -2.56
C LEU A 95 -6.97 -4.35 -2.49
N LEU A 96 -6.63 -3.17 -2.95
CA LEU A 96 -7.53 -2.04 -3.08
C LEU A 96 -8.51 -2.27 -4.24
N LYS A 97 -9.72 -1.77 -4.08
CA LYS A 97 -10.77 -1.78 -5.10
C LYS A 97 -10.95 -0.40 -5.74
N ARG A 98 -11.56 -0.37 -6.91
CA ARG A 98 -11.94 0.86 -7.61
C ARG A 98 -13.19 1.50 -6.95
N GLN A 99 -13.04 2.05 -5.73
CA GLN A 99 -14.12 2.62 -4.92
C GLN A 99 -13.81 4.03 -4.41
N PHE A 100 -12.75 4.67 -4.92
CA PHE A 100 -12.41 6.04 -4.54
C PHE A 100 -13.42 7.03 -5.12
N GLN A 101 -13.95 7.91 -4.27
CA GLN A 101 -14.90 8.96 -4.65
C GLN A 101 -14.13 10.27 -4.83
N ILE A 102 -13.46 10.40 -5.96
CA ILE A 102 -12.64 11.56 -6.34
C ILE A 102 -13.00 12.02 -7.75
N GLU A 103 -12.84 13.31 -8.02
CA GLU A 103 -13.14 13.88 -9.34
C GLU A 103 -12.06 13.55 -10.39
N LYS A 104 -10.81 13.37 -9.94
CA LYS A 104 -9.70 13.01 -10.83
C LYS A 104 -9.83 11.60 -11.37
N SER A 105 -9.43 11.40 -12.61
CA SER A 105 -9.22 10.07 -13.17
C SER A 105 -8.15 9.33 -12.38
N TYR A 106 -8.30 8.01 -12.20
CA TYR A 106 -7.29 7.19 -11.57
C TYR A 106 -7.20 5.80 -12.17
N GLU A 107 -6.02 5.21 -12.08
CA GLU A 107 -5.76 3.81 -12.38
C GLU A 107 -5.23 3.11 -11.14
N ILE A 108 -5.68 1.87 -10.92
CA ILE A 108 -5.12 0.96 -9.91
C ILE A 108 -4.15 0.04 -10.62
N VAL A 109 -2.90 0.03 -10.18
CA VAL A 109 -1.79 -0.67 -10.86
C VAL A 109 -1.05 -1.54 -9.85
N SER A 110 -0.81 -2.81 -10.19
CA SER A 110 -0.10 -3.73 -9.29
C SER A 110 1.34 -3.27 -9.04
N SER A 111 1.85 -3.57 -7.85
CA SER A 111 3.25 -3.33 -7.48
C SER A 111 4.22 -4.04 -8.41
N ASP A 112 3.86 -5.21 -8.94
CA ASP A 112 4.66 -5.95 -9.92
C ASP A 112 4.79 -5.18 -11.23
N THR A 113 3.70 -4.58 -11.72
CA THR A 113 3.72 -3.72 -12.92
C THR A 113 4.60 -2.50 -12.72
N ILE A 114 4.44 -1.79 -11.59
CA ILE A 114 5.29 -0.65 -11.24
C ILE A 114 6.76 -1.11 -11.16
N GLY A 115 7.03 -2.20 -10.45
CA GLY A 115 8.38 -2.76 -10.30
C GLY A 115 9.01 -3.18 -11.62
N ALA A 116 8.24 -3.70 -12.58
CA ALA A 116 8.72 -4.05 -13.92
C ALA A 116 9.18 -2.80 -14.70
N LEU A 117 8.39 -1.71 -14.65
CA LEU A 117 8.76 -0.45 -15.30
C LEU A 117 10.06 0.13 -14.72
N PHE A 118 10.24 0.04 -13.39
CA PHE A 118 11.46 0.51 -12.75
C PHE A 118 12.69 -0.34 -13.07
N LYS A 119 12.54 -1.64 -13.31
CA LYS A 119 13.62 -2.52 -13.79
C LYS A 119 13.99 -2.26 -15.24
N ASP A 120 13.03 -1.86 -16.07
CA ASP A 120 13.23 -1.62 -17.50
C ASP A 120 13.93 -0.28 -17.77
N GLY A 121 13.55 0.81 -17.13
CA GLY A 121 14.12 2.14 -17.37
C GLY A 121 13.75 3.18 -16.32
N GLY A 122 13.29 2.74 -15.15
CA GLY A 122 13.00 3.63 -14.04
C GLY A 122 11.85 4.60 -14.34
N TRP A 123 12.07 5.86 -13.98
CA TRP A 123 11.08 6.91 -14.18
C TRP A 123 10.77 7.21 -15.64
N ASP A 124 11.73 7.02 -16.54
CA ASP A 124 11.52 7.23 -17.99
C ASP A 124 10.49 6.22 -18.52
N SER A 125 10.63 4.92 -18.18
CA SER A 125 9.67 3.88 -18.53
C SER A 125 8.31 4.12 -17.86
N PHE A 126 8.31 4.58 -16.60
CA PHE A 126 7.08 4.91 -15.88
C PHE A 126 6.31 6.03 -16.60
N TYR A 127 6.93 7.17 -16.89
CA TYR A 127 6.26 8.30 -17.54
C TYR A 127 5.96 8.07 -19.03
N LYS A 128 6.70 7.20 -19.70
CA LYS A 128 6.31 6.73 -21.04
C LYS A 128 5.00 5.93 -21.02
N ARG A 129 4.78 5.13 -19.96
CA ARG A 129 3.56 4.33 -19.79
C ARG A 129 2.39 5.17 -19.25
N TYR A 130 2.67 6.15 -18.38
CA TYR A 130 1.68 7.00 -17.71
C TYR A 130 2.02 8.49 -17.90
N PRO A 131 1.93 9.04 -19.12
CA PRO A 131 2.41 10.39 -19.44
C PRO A 131 1.63 11.50 -18.73
N ASP A 132 0.33 11.25 -18.43
CA ASP A 132 -0.55 12.20 -17.76
C ASP A 132 -0.58 12.02 -16.23
N SER A 133 0.36 11.28 -15.67
CA SER A 133 0.49 11.09 -14.22
C SER A 133 1.59 11.97 -13.62
N GLY A 134 1.44 12.32 -12.34
CA GLY A 134 2.47 13.00 -11.55
C GLY A 134 3.35 12.04 -10.75
N GLY A 135 3.34 10.74 -11.09
CA GLY A 135 3.97 9.69 -10.33
C GLY A 135 2.95 8.68 -9.82
N TYR A 136 3.28 7.91 -8.78
CA TYR A 136 2.36 6.95 -8.20
C TYR A 136 2.19 7.13 -6.69
N ILE A 137 1.05 6.64 -6.20
CA ILE A 137 0.61 6.77 -4.81
C ILE A 137 0.53 5.38 -4.20
N ILE A 138 0.98 5.26 -2.96
CA ILE A 138 0.86 4.07 -2.12
C ILE A 138 0.02 4.39 -0.89
N MET A 139 -0.73 3.41 -0.42
CA MET A 139 -1.56 3.55 0.78
C MET A 139 -1.48 2.28 1.63
N SER A 140 -1.50 2.44 2.95
CA SER A 140 -1.68 1.34 3.88
C SER A 140 -3.15 0.99 4.06
N ALA A 141 -3.46 -0.15 4.67
CA ALA A 141 -4.77 -0.36 5.26
C ALA A 141 -5.00 0.65 6.39
N VAL A 142 -6.24 1.13 6.53
CA VAL A 142 -6.64 2.07 7.59
C VAL A 142 -6.91 1.30 8.87
N GLY A 143 -6.26 1.70 9.96
CA GLY A 143 -6.56 1.21 11.30
C GLY A 143 -7.64 2.06 11.96
N PHE A 144 -8.61 1.43 12.62
CA PHE A 144 -9.72 2.09 13.30
C PHE A 144 -9.74 1.74 14.79
N ASN A 145 -10.23 2.67 15.63
CA ASN A 145 -10.71 2.28 16.95
C ASN A 145 -12.04 1.51 16.83
N LYS A 146 -12.46 0.84 17.91
CA LYS A 146 -13.63 -0.05 17.93
C LYS A 146 -14.92 0.66 17.47
N GLU A 147 -15.08 1.91 17.88
CA GLU A 147 -16.27 2.75 17.59
C GLU A 147 -16.20 3.38 16.19
N LYS A 148 -15.13 3.20 15.44
CA LYS A 148 -14.87 3.85 14.14
C LYS A 148 -15.05 5.37 14.18
N THR A 149 -14.53 5.98 15.24
CA THR A 149 -14.49 7.44 15.42
C THR A 149 -13.09 8.02 15.28
N ARG A 150 -12.05 7.15 15.30
CA ARG A 150 -10.65 7.51 15.10
C ARG A 150 -10.00 6.54 14.13
N ALA A 151 -9.13 7.08 13.29
CA ALA A 151 -8.42 6.30 12.30
C ALA A 151 -6.96 6.74 12.16
N ILE A 152 -6.12 5.82 11.70
CA ILE A 152 -4.75 6.10 11.27
C ILE A 152 -4.52 5.41 9.92
N VAL A 153 -3.85 6.12 9.02
CA VAL A 153 -3.46 5.61 7.71
C VAL A 153 -2.10 6.19 7.30
N TYR A 154 -1.34 5.43 6.55
CA TYR A 154 -0.12 5.89 5.91
C TYR A 154 -0.39 6.06 4.41
N THR A 155 0.04 7.19 3.87
CA THR A 155 0.09 7.43 2.43
C THR A 155 1.50 7.80 2.01
N GLY A 156 1.82 7.56 0.77
CA GLY A 156 3.06 8.00 0.17
C GLY A 156 2.88 8.27 -1.31
N SER A 157 3.65 9.22 -1.82
CA SER A 157 3.73 9.53 -3.24
C SER A 157 5.18 9.53 -3.69
N SER A 158 5.40 9.16 -4.94
CA SER A 158 6.71 9.18 -5.57
C SER A 158 6.58 9.70 -6.99
N CYS A 159 7.40 10.67 -7.36
CA CYS A 159 7.33 11.39 -8.63
C CYS A 159 8.71 11.57 -9.31
N GLY A 160 9.78 11.01 -8.75
CA GLY A 160 11.13 11.11 -9.26
C GLY A 160 12.17 10.59 -8.26
N GLY A 161 13.44 10.66 -8.63
CA GLY A 161 14.54 10.19 -7.77
C GLY A 161 14.67 10.98 -6.47
N LEU A 162 14.34 12.26 -6.50
CA LEU A 162 14.35 13.18 -5.35
C LEU A 162 12.99 13.88 -5.23
N CYS A 163 11.92 13.17 -5.53
CA CYS A 163 10.57 13.68 -5.48
C CYS A 163 9.68 12.63 -4.84
N GLY A 164 9.31 12.86 -3.60
CA GLY A 164 8.40 11.99 -2.87
C GLY A 164 8.00 12.57 -1.54
N SER A 165 6.84 12.16 -1.05
CA SER A 165 6.36 12.50 0.28
C SER A 165 5.69 11.30 0.93
N TRP A 166 5.80 11.19 2.24
CA TRP A 166 5.20 10.11 3.02
C TRP A 166 4.64 10.68 4.31
N SER A 167 3.42 10.28 4.64
CA SER A 167 2.74 10.82 5.81
C SER A 167 1.93 9.75 6.55
N PHE A 168 1.94 9.82 7.88
CA PHE A 168 0.89 9.25 8.70
C PHE A 168 -0.18 10.28 8.95
N HIS A 169 -1.42 9.95 8.63
CA HIS A 169 -2.60 10.77 8.86
C HIS A 169 -3.39 10.19 10.02
N LEU A 170 -3.69 11.04 11.00
CA LEU A 170 -4.56 10.74 12.12
C LEU A 170 -5.88 11.46 11.89
N LEU A 171 -6.98 10.72 11.88
CA LEU A 171 -8.31 11.26 11.55
C LEU A 171 -9.30 11.00 12.66
N GLU A 172 -10.23 11.93 12.84
CA GLU A 172 -11.40 11.78 13.71
C GLU A 172 -12.68 11.98 12.93
N LYS A 173 -13.73 11.24 13.31
CA LYS A 173 -15.05 11.41 12.76
C LYS A 173 -15.81 12.46 13.59
N ILE A 174 -16.09 13.62 12.98
CA ILE A 174 -16.79 14.75 13.59
C ILE A 174 -18.09 14.94 12.78
N ASP A 175 -19.22 14.89 13.45
CA ASP A 175 -20.55 15.01 12.83
C ASP A 175 -20.75 14.05 11.63
N GLY A 176 -20.27 12.81 11.79
CA GLY A 176 -20.36 11.78 10.77
C GLY A 176 -19.31 11.86 9.66
N ASN A 177 -18.50 12.91 9.58
CA ASN A 177 -17.49 13.14 8.57
C ASN A 177 -16.08 12.93 9.10
N TRP A 178 -15.25 12.27 8.32
CA TRP A 178 -13.81 12.13 8.63
C TRP A 178 -13.09 13.47 8.44
N LYS A 179 -12.26 13.84 9.41
CA LYS A 179 -11.40 15.04 9.34
C LYS A 179 -10.01 14.70 9.86
N GLU A 180 -9.00 15.20 9.17
CA GLU A 180 -7.62 15.07 9.62
C GLU A 180 -7.37 15.92 10.88
N VAL A 181 -6.63 15.38 11.85
CA VAL A 181 -6.29 16.08 13.08
C VAL A 181 -5.06 16.96 12.82
N PRO A 182 -5.21 18.30 12.92
CA PRO A 182 -4.09 19.21 12.63
C PRO A 182 -2.90 19.03 13.59
N GLY A 183 -1.68 19.16 13.05
CA GLY A 183 -0.45 19.21 13.82
C GLY A 183 0.03 17.87 14.42
N VAL A 184 -0.60 16.76 14.06
CA VAL A 184 -0.19 15.41 14.47
C VAL A 184 0.19 14.52 13.29
N SER A 185 -0.06 14.96 12.08
CA SER A 185 0.41 14.31 10.85
C SER A 185 1.90 14.60 10.68
N CYS A 186 2.66 13.59 10.34
CA CYS A 186 4.08 13.72 10.06
C CYS A 186 4.34 13.41 8.60
N SER A 187 4.96 14.35 7.92
CA SER A 187 5.36 14.21 6.52
C SER A 187 6.87 14.19 6.41
N LEU A 188 7.39 13.26 5.66
CA LEU A 188 8.78 13.23 5.19
C LEU A 188 8.76 13.57 3.70
N VAL A 189 9.62 14.49 3.30
CA VAL A 189 9.78 14.91 1.90
C VAL A 189 11.22 14.61 1.49
N SER A 190 11.42 14.02 0.33
CA SER A 190 12.74 13.76 -0.27
C SER A 190 12.90 14.51 -1.58
#